data_8a616b4409edb0c93d27afa1c1f5a219
#
_entry.id   8a616b4409edb0c93d27afa1c1f5a219
#
_cell.length_a   1.000
_cell.length_b   1.000
_cell.length_c   1.000
_cell.angle_alpha   90.00
_cell.angle_beta   90.00
_cell.angle_gamma   90.00
#
_symmetry.space_group_name_H-M   'P 1'
#
loop_
_entity.id
_entity.type
_entity.pdbx_description
1 polymer ?
#
loop_
_entity_poly.entity_id
_entity_poly.type
_entity_poly.pdbx_seq_one_letter_code
_entity_poly.pdbx_strand_id
1 'polypeptide(L)'
;MALAALEDTTLQHPRLEVVLTTDEEIGMLGAAVLDVTPLQGRTMLNIDSEEEGIFTVGCAGGSSVFCHLPLIREEFAGETLAVRVSGLVGGHSGVEINKGRANADVLLGRLLRAMAAVTELRLVSAEAQQGQRHSHSSDGGDHRG
;
A
#
# COMPACT_ATOMS: atom_id res chain seq x y z
N MET A 1 -3.92 24.72 -0.46
CA MET A 1 -4.20 25.17 -1.85
C MET A 1 -5.70 25.29 -2.12
N ALA A 2 -6.51 24.23 -2.05
CA ALA A 2 -7.94 24.29 -2.39
C ALA A 2 -8.73 25.36 -1.62
N LEU A 3 -8.59 25.44 -0.29
CA LEU A 3 -9.25 26.46 0.52
C LEU A 3 -8.76 27.88 0.17
N ALA A 4 -7.47 28.05 -0.08
CA ALA A 4 -6.95 29.35 -0.50
C ALA A 4 -7.55 29.81 -1.83
N ALA A 5 -7.77 28.90 -2.79
CA ALA A 5 -8.43 29.22 -4.04
C ALA A 5 -9.90 29.61 -3.86
N LEU A 6 -10.60 29.03 -2.88
CA LEU A 6 -11.97 29.41 -2.54
C LEU A 6 -12.07 30.78 -1.82
N GLU A 7 -11.05 31.14 -1.04
CA GLU A 7 -11.02 32.39 -0.29
C GLU A 7 -10.53 33.59 -1.11
N ASP A 8 -9.78 33.33 -2.19
CA ASP A 8 -9.21 34.40 -3.02
C ASP A 8 -10.25 34.99 -3.96
N THR A 9 -10.74 36.19 -3.62
CA THR A 9 -11.72 36.91 -4.40
C THR A 9 -11.14 37.57 -5.67
N THR A 10 -9.83 37.51 -5.87
CA THR A 10 -9.17 38.09 -7.05
C THR A 10 -9.02 37.08 -8.19
N LEU A 11 -9.10 35.79 -7.89
CA LEU A 11 -9.05 34.72 -8.88
C LEU A 11 -10.35 34.67 -9.70
N GLN A 12 -10.20 34.71 -11.00
CA GLN A 12 -11.31 34.43 -11.90
C GLN A 12 -11.38 32.94 -12.20
N HIS A 13 -12.44 32.29 -11.77
CA HIS A 13 -12.63 30.85 -11.94
C HIS A 13 -14.10 30.51 -12.23
N PRO A 14 -14.37 29.40 -12.93
CA PRO A 14 -15.71 28.85 -12.98
C PRO A 14 -16.14 28.33 -11.60
N ARG A 15 -17.30 27.73 -11.49
CA ARG A 15 -17.72 27.08 -10.25
C ARG A 15 -16.67 26.06 -9.81
N LEU A 16 -16.23 26.19 -8.58
CA LEU A 16 -15.32 25.25 -7.91
C LEU A 16 -16.10 24.35 -6.95
N GLU A 17 -15.76 23.09 -6.95
CA GLU A 17 -16.25 22.08 -6.03
C GLU A 17 -15.03 21.42 -5.41
N VAL A 18 -14.87 21.56 -4.10
CA VAL A 18 -13.72 21.01 -3.37
C VAL A 18 -14.15 19.72 -2.69
N VAL A 19 -13.42 18.65 -2.96
CA VAL A 19 -13.61 17.35 -2.35
C VAL A 19 -12.38 17.02 -1.52
N LEU A 20 -12.58 16.74 -0.25
CA LEU A 20 -11.54 16.28 0.68
C LEU A 20 -11.93 14.89 1.16
N THR A 21 -11.02 13.93 1.02
CA THR A 21 -11.23 12.56 1.45
C THR A 21 -10.28 12.20 2.58
N THR A 22 -10.60 11.15 3.30
CA THR A 22 -9.80 10.59 4.39
C THR A 22 -9.25 9.22 4.01
N ASP A 23 -8.29 8.74 4.80
CA ASP A 23 -7.81 7.34 4.72
C ASP A 23 -7.21 6.94 3.37
N GLU A 24 -6.52 7.88 2.71
CA GLU A 24 -5.84 7.60 1.46
C GLU A 24 -4.77 6.52 1.65
N GLU A 25 -3.92 6.66 2.68
CA GLU A 25 -2.77 5.80 2.98
C GLU A 25 -3.13 4.34 3.33
N ILE A 26 -4.35 4.09 3.74
CA ILE A 26 -4.84 2.76 4.10
C ILE A 26 -5.81 2.16 3.08
N GLY A 27 -5.85 2.74 1.89
CA GLY A 27 -6.60 2.21 0.76
C GLY A 27 -7.75 3.09 0.28
N MET A 28 -7.64 4.41 0.46
CA MET A 28 -8.61 5.41 -0.05
C MET A 28 -10.05 5.16 0.44
N LEU A 29 -10.21 4.77 1.71
CA LEU A 29 -11.51 4.35 2.25
C LEU A 29 -12.55 5.47 2.16
N GLY A 30 -12.16 6.71 2.44
CA GLY A 30 -13.05 7.86 2.31
C GLY A 30 -13.51 8.12 0.89
N ALA A 31 -12.62 7.96 -0.08
CA ALA A 31 -12.97 8.10 -1.50
C ALA A 31 -13.93 6.99 -1.98
N ALA A 32 -13.76 5.77 -1.47
CA ALA A 32 -14.58 4.61 -1.85
C ALA A 32 -16.06 4.76 -1.44
N VAL A 33 -16.36 5.53 -0.38
CA VAL A 33 -17.72 5.74 0.14
C VAL A 33 -18.29 7.13 -0.19
N LEU A 34 -17.53 7.93 -0.93
CA LEU A 34 -17.94 9.28 -1.28
C LEU A 34 -19.19 9.26 -2.16
N ASP A 35 -20.24 9.99 -1.74
CA ASP A 35 -21.38 10.27 -2.63
C ASP A 35 -21.00 11.38 -3.62
N VAL A 36 -20.80 11.01 -4.85
CA VAL A 36 -20.48 11.94 -5.94
C VAL A 36 -21.69 12.55 -6.63
N THR A 37 -22.90 12.16 -6.24
CA THR A 37 -24.16 12.63 -6.85
C THR A 37 -24.32 14.16 -6.85
N PRO A 38 -23.92 14.90 -5.77
CA PRO A 38 -24.03 16.35 -5.74
C PRO A 38 -23.05 17.06 -6.66
N LEU A 39 -21.98 16.40 -7.10
CA LEU A 39 -20.91 17.02 -7.90
C LEU A 39 -21.39 17.27 -9.33
N GLN A 40 -21.13 18.48 -9.83
CA GLN A 40 -21.50 18.91 -11.17
C GLN A 40 -20.27 19.15 -12.07
N GLY A 41 -19.09 19.24 -11.47
CA GLY A 41 -17.82 19.41 -12.17
C GLY A 41 -17.58 18.30 -13.18
N ARG A 42 -17.01 18.66 -14.34
CA ARG A 42 -16.61 17.71 -15.39
C ARG A 42 -15.10 17.62 -15.57
N THR A 43 -14.38 18.47 -14.89
CA THR A 43 -12.93 18.50 -14.87
C THR A 43 -12.49 18.37 -13.42
N MET A 44 -11.62 17.42 -13.16
CA MET A 44 -11.04 17.21 -11.84
C MET A 44 -9.56 17.60 -11.88
N LEU A 45 -9.15 18.38 -10.89
CA LEU A 45 -7.75 18.67 -10.61
C LEU A 45 -7.38 17.97 -9.31
N ASN A 46 -6.56 16.93 -9.40
CA ASN A 46 -5.99 16.29 -8.23
C ASN A 46 -4.68 17.01 -7.89
N ILE A 47 -4.62 17.62 -6.71
CA ILE A 47 -3.47 18.41 -6.25
C ILE A 47 -2.50 17.60 -5.39
N ASP A 48 -2.65 16.30 -5.37
CA ASP A 48 -1.78 15.35 -4.69
C ASP A 48 -0.65 14.90 -5.65
N SER A 49 0.25 15.83 -5.97
CA SER A 49 1.42 15.58 -6.79
C SER A 49 2.66 16.20 -6.15
N GLU A 50 3.76 15.46 -6.16
CA GLU A 50 5.00 15.86 -5.49
C GLU A 50 5.94 16.68 -6.40
N GLU A 51 5.75 16.66 -7.71
CA GLU A 51 6.66 17.28 -8.67
C GLU A 51 6.09 18.62 -9.18
N GLU A 52 6.79 19.70 -8.85
CA GLU A 52 6.40 21.04 -9.28
C GLU A 52 6.55 21.19 -10.80
N GLY A 53 5.54 21.80 -11.42
CA GLY A 53 5.53 22.08 -12.88
C GLY A 53 5.20 20.87 -13.75
N ILE A 54 4.91 19.71 -13.18
CA ILE A 54 4.52 18.50 -13.93
C ILE A 54 3.03 18.24 -13.76
N PHE A 55 2.32 18.15 -14.87
CA PHE A 55 0.93 17.74 -14.92
C PHE A 55 0.83 16.26 -15.27
N THR A 56 0.48 15.43 -14.29
CA THR A 56 0.25 14.01 -14.51
C THR A 56 -1.16 13.81 -15.04
N VAL A 57 -1.28 13.20 -16.21
CA VAL A 57 -2.56 13.01 -16.91
C VAL A 57 -3.12 11.60 -16.79
N GLY A 58 -2.50 10.75 -16.00
CA GLY A 58 -2.94 9.38 -15.74
C GLY A 58 -2.19 8.78 -14.56
N CYS A 59 -2.76 7.72 -14.02
CA CYS A 59 -2.14 6.96 -12.92
C CYS A 59 -2.26 5.46 -13.19
N ALA A 60 -1.45 4.67 -12.47
CA ALA A 60 -1.58 3.23 -12.47
C ALA A 60 -2.84 2.81 -11.71
N GLY A 61 -3.54 1.81 -12.24
CA GLY A 61 -4.60 1.14 -11.53
C GLY A 61 -4.06 -0.01 -10.68
N GLY A 62 -4.86 -0.45 -9.71
CA GLY A 62 -4.56 -1.61 -8.88
C GLY A 62 -5.80 -2.48 -8.69
N SER A 63 -5.57 -3.75 -8.39
CA SER A 63 -6.63 -4.65 -7.96
C SER A 63 -6.13 -5.57 -6.85
N SER A 64 -7.03 -5.90 -5.93
CA SER A 64 -6.75 -6.86 -4.86
C SER A 64 -7.50 -8.14 -5.15
N VAL A 65 -6.81 -9.27 -5.03
CA VAL A 65 -7.39 -10.60 -5.21
C VAL A 65 -7.24 -11.36 -3.90
N PHE A 66 -8.34 -11.81 -3.35
CA PHE A 66 -8.38 -12.65 -2.16
C PHE A 66 -8.55 -14.11 -2.57
N CYS A 67 -7.53 -14.92 -2.31
CA CYS A 67 -7.54 -16.35 -2.60
C CYS A 67 -7.87 -17.13 -1.33
N HIS A 68 -8.97 -17.88 -1.34
CA HIS A 68 -9.35 -18.76 -0.25
C HIS A 68 -9.06 -20.20 -0.63
N LEU A 69 -8.05 -20.80 0.01
CA LEU A 69 -7.67 -22.18 -0.19
C LEU A 69 -8.16 -23.00 1.00
N PRO A 70 -9.03 -24.01 0.79
CA PRO A 70 -9.38 -24.95 1.84
C PRO A 70 -8.14 -25.78 2.24
N LEU A 71 -7.84 -25.79 3.52
CA LEU A 71 -6.71 -26.56 4.05
C LEU A 71 -7.23 -27.77 4.81
N ILE A 72 -6.64 -28.92 4.53
CA ILE A 72 -6.82 -30.15 5.32
C ILE A 72 -5.62 -30.22 6.24
N ARG A 73 -5.87 -30.24 7.54
CA ARG A 73 -4.82 -30.43 8.55
C ARG A 73 -4.74 -31.89 8.94
N GLU A 74 -3.53 -32.41 9.01
CA GLU A 74 -3.22 -33.76 9.39
C GLU A 74 -2.07 -33.79 10.38
N GLU A 75 -2.00 -34.85 11.19
CA GLU A 75 -0.85 -35.05 12.07
C GLU A 75 0.36 -35.46 11.25
N PHE A 76 1.47 -34.87 11.52
CA PHE A 76 2.73 -35.18 10.85
C PHE A 76 3.86 -35.20 11.87
N ALA A 77 4.60 -36.31 11.91
CA ALA A 77 5.76 -36.47 12.79
C ALA A 77 7.03 -35.98 12.08
N GLY A 78 7.70 -35.01 12.67
CA GLY A 78 8.92 -34.43 12.10
C GLY A 78 9.45 -33.27 12.95
N GLU A 79 10.60 -32.78 12.57
CA GLU A 79 11.17 -31.58 13.17
C GLU A 79 10.52 -30.32 12.58
N THR A 80 10.25 -29.35 13.45
CA THR A 80 9.73 -28.04 13.01
C THR A 80 10.88 -27.10 12.74
N LEU A 81 10.93 -26.58 11.51
CA LEU A 81 11.90 -25.60 11.08
C LEU A 81 11.22 -24.27 10.79
N ALA A 82 11.87 -23.18 11.14
CA ALA A 82 11.46 -21.83 10.76
C ALA A 82 12.30 -21.33 9.57
N VAL A 83 11.61 -20.93 8.51
CA VAL A 83 12.23 -20.33 7.32
C VAL A 83 11.80 -18.88 7.24
N ARG A 84 12.77 -17.98 7.15
CA ARG A 84 12.51 -16.54 7.06
C ARG A 84 13.20 -15.93 5.84
N VAL A 85 12.46 -15.17 5.07
CA VAL A 85 12.99 -14.27 4.03
C VAL A 85 12.92 -12.85 4.58
N SER A 86 14.06 -12.20 4.74
CA SER A 86 14.16 -10.86 5.33
C SER A 86 15.30 -10.06 4.70
N GLY A 87 15.40 -8.77 5.04
CA GLY A 87 16.45 -7.89 4.54
C GLY A 87 16.26 -7.42 3.10
N LEU A 88 15.09 -7.64 2.51
CA LEU A 88 14.78 -7.16 1.17
C LEU A 88 14.52 -5.65 1.21
N VAL A 89 14.90 -4.97 0.14
CA VAL A 89 14.61 -3.56 -0.04
C VAL A 89 13.16 -3.41 -0.46
N GLY A 90 12.35 -2.84 0.42
CA GLY A 90 10.98 -2.46 0.12
C GLY A 90 10.88 -1.31 -0.90
N GLY A 91 9.69 -0.86 -1.20
CA GLY A 91 9.47 0.26 -2.09
C GLY A 91 8.01 0.65 -2.18
N HIS A 92 7.78 1.84 -2.72
CA HIS A 92 6.44 2.32 -2.98
C HIS A 92 5.84 1.59 -4.19
N SER A 93 4.60 1.10 -4.04
CA SER A 93 3.92 0.30 -5.08
C SER A 93 3.62 1.08 -6.37
N GLY A 94 3.50 2.40 -6.30
CA GLY A 94 3.28 3.27 -7.45
C GLY A 94 4.60 3.65 -8.14
N VAL A 95 5.42 4.49 -7.50
CA VAL A 95 6.58 5.13 -8.13
C VAL A 95 7.84 4.26 -8.18
N GLU A 96 7.85 3.11 -7.50
CA GLU A 96 9.03 2.23 -7.46
C GLU A 96 8.78 0.81 -7.98
N ILE A 97 7.59 0.53 -8.48
CA ILE A 97 7.23 -0.81 -8.98
C ILE A 97 8.12 -1.26 -10.15
N ASN A 98 8.58 -0.33 -10.96
CA ASN A 98 9.46 -0.57 -12.10
C ASN A 98 10.90 -0.94 -11.72
N LYS A 99 11.29 -0.78 -10.46
CA LYS A 99 12.66 -1.09 -9.99
C LYS A 99 12.95 -2.59 -9.87
N GLY A 100 11.96 -3.45 -10.11
CA GLY A 100 12.13 -4.91 -10.14
C GLY A 100 12.63 -5.49 -8.82
N ARG A 101 12.28 -4.90 -7.68
CA ARG A 101 12.69 -5.38 -6.36
C ARG A 101 12.06 -6.72 -6.04
N ALA A 102 12.77 -7.54 -5.28
CA ALA A 102 12.32 -8.87 -4.93
C ALA A 102 11.12 -8.83 -3.97
N ASN A 103 10.17 -9.72 -4.20
CA ASN A 103 9.03 -9.94 -3.33
C ASN A 103 9.31 -11.14 -2.40
N ALA A 104 9.18 -10.94 -1.10
CA ALA A 104 9.48 -11.95 -0.07
C ALA A 104 8.60 -13.19 -0.20
N ASP A 105 7.32 -13.02 -0.49
CA ASP A 105 6.36 -14.11 -0.58
C ASP A 105 6.65 -14.99 -1.80
N VAL A 106 6.99 -14.36 -2.92
CA VAL A 106 7.39 -15.10 -4.14
C VAL A 106 8.67 -15.90 -3.90
N LEU A 107 9.65 -15.30 -3.20
CA LEU A 107 10.90 -16.00 -2.88
C LEU A 107 10.67 -17.15 -1.91
N LEU A 108 9.89 -16.94 -0.85
CA LEU A 108 9.52 -17.98 0.11
C LEU A 108 8.78 -19.13 -0.58
N GLY A 109 7.79 -18.82 -1.40
CA GLY A 109 7.04 -19.83 -2.14
C GLY A 109 7.92 -20.68 -3.09
N ARG A 110 8.87 -20.03 -3.78
CA ARG A 110 9.85 -20.75 -4.62
C ARG A 110 10.78 -21.65 -3.80
N LEU A 111 11.25 -21.17 -2.66
CA LEU A 111 12.08 -21.93 -1.75
C LEU A 111 11.34 -23.15 -1.21
N LEU A 112 10.13 -22.97 -0.68
CA LEU A 112 9.31 -24.08 -0.16
C LEU A 112 9.01 -25.11 -1.24
N ARG A 113 8.72 -24.68 -2.47
CA ARG A 113 8.54 -25.58 -3.60
C ARG A 113 9.80 -26.38 -3.92
N ALA A 114 10.97 -25.76 -3.89
CA ALA A 114 12.23 -26.45 -4.13
C ALA A 114 12.55 -27.46 -3.01
N MET A 115 12.27 -27.11 -1.77
CA MET A 115 12.41 -28.02 -0.64
C MET A 115 11.46 -29.22 -0.76
N ALA A 116 10.20 -28.99 -1.10
CA ALA A 116 9.20 -30.05 -1.29
C ALA A 116 9.55 -31.03 -2.44
N ALA A 117 10.40 -30.64 -3.37
CA ALA A 117 10.86 -31.51 -4.45
C ALA A 117 11.91 -32.53 -3.99
N VAL A 118 12.58 -32.30 -2.87
CA VAL A 118 13.69 -33.12 -2.38
C VAL A 118 13.41 -33.77 -1.03
N THR A 119 12.41 -33.32 -0.30
CA THR A 119 12.03 -33.88 0.99
C THR A 119 10.53 -33.74 1.22
N GLU A 120 9.96 -34.65 1.99
CA GLU A 120 8.60 -34.50 2.45
C GLU A 120 8.53 -33.38 3.49
N LEU A 121 7.63 -32.43 3.28
CA LEU A 121 7.39 -31.34 4.21
C LEU A 121 5.90 -31.02 4.32
N ARG A 122 5.52 -30.50 5.48
CA ARG A 122 4.19 -29.97 5.75
C ARG A 122 4.29 -28.56 6.28
N LEU A 123 3.37 -27.71 5.87
CA LEU A 123 3.34 -26.33 6.28
C LEU A 123 2.57 -26.19 7.59
N VAL A 124 3.22 -25.75 8.64
CA VAL A 124 2.57 -25.47 9.95
C VAL A 124 1.86 -24.13 9.92
N SER A 125 2.58 -23.08 9.52
CA SER A 125 2.05 -21.71 9.37
C SER A 125 2.87 -20.96 8.33
N ALA A 126 2.27 -19.94 7.75
CA ALA A 126 2.97 -18.95 6.93
C ALA A 126 2.40 -17.57 7.25
N GLU A 127 3.28 -16.61 7.42
CA GLU A 127 2.92 -15.23 7.71
C GLU A 127 3.75 -14.30 6.83
N ALA A 128 3.12 -13.29 6.27
CA ALA A 128 3.77 -12.21 5.57
C ALA A 128 3.53 -10.91 6.31
N GLN A 129 4.57 -10.11 6.48
CA GLN A 129 4.47 -8.77 7.04
C GLN A 129 4.72 -7.76 5.93
N GLN A 130 3.76 -6.91 5.70
CA GLN A 130 3.99 -5.71 4.90
C GLN A 130 4.97 -4.82 5.67
N GLY A 131 6.11 -4.48 5.04
CA GLY A 131 7.11 -3.63 5.67
C GLY A 131 6.49 -2.28 6.00
N GLN A 132 6.20 -2.03 7.26
CA GLN A 132 5.84 -0.70 7.71
C GLN A 132 7.08 0.19 7.57
N ARG A 133 6.95 1.29 6.85
CA ARG A 133 7.88 2.38 6.99
C ARG A 133 7.74 2.87 8.43
N HIS A 134 8.76 2.63 9.25
CA HIS A 134 8.85 3.33 10.51
C HIS A 134 9.02 4.81 10.20
N SER A 135 7.94 5.57 10.35
CA SER A 135 8.08 6.99 10.59
C SER A 135 8.92 7.12 11.86
N HIS A 136 10.12 7.65 11.74
CA HIS A 136 10.88 8.09 12.90
C HIS A 136 10.09 9.19 13.59
N SER A 137 9.25 8.83 14.53
CA SER A 137 8.87 9.73 15.60
C SER A 137 10.09 9.85 16.48
N SER A 138 10.78 10.98 16.36
CA SER A 138 11.74 11.44 17.33
C SER A 138 10.98 11.74 18.62
N ASP A 139 10.78 10.72 19.43
CA ASP A 139 10.30 10.88 20.78
C ASP A 139 11.51 11.32 21.63
N GLY A 140 11.62 12.63 21.82
CA GLY A 140 12.55 13.25 22.72
C GLY A 140 12.15 12.97 24.16
N GLY A 141 12.59 11.83 24.67
CA GLY A 141 12.46 11.52 26.08
C GLY A 141 13.33 12.44 26.94
N ASP A 142 12.69 13.40 27.55
CA ASP A 142 13.26 14.23 28.61
C ASP A 142 13.44 13.35 29.87
N HIS A 143 14.66 12.97 30.15
CA HIS A 143 15.03 12.39 31.43
C HIS A 143 15.49 13.47 32.37
N ARG A 144 14.59 13.93 33.24
CA ARG A 144 14.91 14.54 34.52
C ARG A 144 14.58 13.59 35.64
N GLY A 145 15.56 13.31 36.42
CA GLY A 145 15.43 12.65 37.67
C GLY A 145 16.33 12.96 38.69
#